data_f4faddf98521cd3ad8291f95e0382c61
#
_entry.id   f4faddf98521cd3ad8291f95e0382c61
#
_cell.length_a   1.000
_cell.length_b   1.000
_cell.length_c   1.000
_cell.angle_alpha   90.00
_cell.angle_beta   90.00
_cell.angle_gamma   90.00
#
_symmetry.space_group_name_H-M   'P 1'
#
loop_
_entity.id
_entity.type
_entity.pdbx_description
1 polymer ?
#
loop_
_entity_poly.entity_id
_entity_poly.type
_entity_poly.pdbx_seq_one_letter_code
_entity_poly.pdbx_strand_id
1 'polypeptide(L)'
;SGHRRLHAAQKAGITEIPALIYALDRDAAAIAVVDSNLYREHILPSEKAFAYKLKADVLKHQGQRTDITSEQIAPKLSTEVIGEQEGISKDTVKRYIRLTYLIPEFLEKMDEGEIALSVGVEVSFLDEQSQREVLEQCAINDCTPSYSQAWRMHKADREGTLTTAVIQTIMSEEKANQKARLKIPMERIRKYFPQSYTAAQIEDAVVKLCERDYRRRTDRER
;
A
#
# COMPACT_ATOMS: atom_id res chain seq x y z
N SER A 1 -6.92 20.99 -18.74
CA SER A 1 -5.54 20.58 -18.46
C SER A 1 -4.55 21.64 -18.93
N GLY A 2 -3.29 21.62 -18.46
CA GLY A 2 -2.27 22.56 -18.95
C GLY A 2 -2.04 23.80 -18.09
N HIS A 3 -2.54 23.90 -16.88
CA HIS A 3 -2.36 25.05 -15.99
C HIS A 3 -0.89 25.44 -15.77
N ARG A 4 0.02 24.46 -15.64
CA ARG A 4 1.46 24.74 -15.48
C ARG A 4 2.07 25.39 -16.74
N ARG A 5 1.64 24.94 -17.93
CA ARG A 5 2.06 25.53 -19.23
C ARG A 5 1.52 26.94 -19.39
N LEU A 6 0.24 27.16 -19.05
CA LEU A 6 -0.37 28.49 -19.06
C LEU A 6 0.38 29.44 -18.12
N HIS A 7 0.65 29.01 -16.88
CA HIS A 7 1.37 29.84 -15.92
C HIS A 7 2.82 30.14 -16.38
N ALA A 8 3.52 29.16 -16.96
CA ALA A 8 4.85 29.37 -17.51
C ALA A 8 4.83 30.36 -18.68
N ALA A 9 3.83 30.27 -19.59
CA ALA A 9 3.66 31.20 -20.69
C ALA A 9 3.41 32.63 -20.18
N GLN A 10 2.55 32.80 -19.20
CA GLN A 10 2.30 34.08 -18.56
C GLN A 10 3.57 34.71 -17.96
N LYS A 11 4.36 33.89 -17.24
CA LYS A 11 5.67 34.35 -16.70
C LYS A 11 6.68 34.71 -17.78
N ALA A 12 6.62 34.02 -18.93
CA ALA A 12 7.49 34.30 -20.07
C ALA A 12 7.00 35.47 -20.94
N GLY A 13 5.88 36.13 -20.59
CA GLY A 13 5.30 37.23 -21.37
C GLY A 13 4.67 36.78 -22.68
N ILE A 14 4.36 35.49 -22.86
CA ILE A 14 3.71 34.95 -24.05
C ILE A 14 2.20 35.22 -23.94
N THR A 15 1.67 36.00 -24.85
CA THR A 15 0.27 36.45 -24.87
C THR A 15 -0.68 35.44 -25.51
N GLU A 16 -0.19 34.61 -26.39
CA GLU A 16 -0.98 33.62 -27.14
C GLU A 16 -0.36 32.23 -27.04
N ILE A 17 -1.14 31.23 -26.69
CA ILE A 17 -0.73 29.83 -26.67
C ILE A 17 -1.68 28.97 -27.49
N PRO A 18 -1.20 27.96 -28.24
CA PRO A 18 -2.06 27.03 -28.94
C PRO A 18 -2.85 26.19 -27.95
N ALA A 19 -4.18 26.18 -28.09
CA ALA A 19 -5.08 25.41 -27.26
C ALA A 19 -6.16 24.71 -28.08
N LEU A 20 -6.52 23.49 -27.71
CA LEU A 20 -7.67 22.79 -28.22
C LEU A 20 -8.85 23.04 -27.29
N ILE A 21 -9.96 23.54 -27.87
CA ILE A 21 -11.18 23.80 -27.10
C ILE A 21 -12.21 22.72 -27.44
N TYR A 22 -12.69 22.05 -26.39
CA TYR A 22 -13.73 21.03 -26.51
C TYR A 22 -15.00 21.49 -25.79
N ALA A 23 -16.16 21.28 -26.39
CA ALA A 23 -17.46 21.45 -25.74
C ALA A 23 -17.76 20.17 -24.92
N LEU A 24 -17.43 20.18 -23.67
CA LEU A 24 -17.65 19.06 -22.74
C LEU A 24 -18.65 19.48 -21.67
N ASP A 25 -19.52 18.56 -21.26
CA ASP A 25 -20.29 18.74 -20.04
C ASP A 25 -19.36 18.63 -18.81
N ARG A 26 -19.91 18.90 -17.62
CA ARG A 26 -19.14 18.93 -16.38
C ARG A 26 -18.47 17.58 -16.08
N ASP A 27 -19.19 16.49 -16.33
CA ASP A 27 -18.74 15.14 -16.03
C ASP A 27 -17.64 14.71 -17.00
N ALA A 28 -17.84 14.93 -18.29
CA ALA A 28 -16.83 14.67 -19.32
C ALA A 28 -15.57 15.53 -19.14
N ALA A 29 -15.74 16.79 -18.70
CA ALA A 29 -14.60 17.66 -18.40
C ALA A 29 -13.81 17.16 -17.18
N ALA A 30 -14.48 16.66 -16.13
CA ALA A 30 -13.84 16.08 -14.97
C ALA A 30 -13.03 14.84 -15.33
N ILE A 31 -13.60 13.92 -16.13
CA ILE A 31 -12.90 12.74 -16.63
C ILE A 31 -11.67 13.14 -17.47
N ALA A 32 -11.82 14.07 -18.41
CA ALA A 32 -10.71 14.53 -19.24
C ALA A 32 -9.55 15.13 -18.42
N VAL A 33 -9.84 15.83 -17.32
CA VAL A 33 -8.82 16.34 -16.39
C VAL A 33 -8.13 15.19 -15.66
N VAL A 34 -8.87 14.22 -15.16
CA VAL A 34 -8.32 13.04 -14.47
C VAL A 34 -7.42 12.24 -15.40
N ASP A 35 -7.92 11.90 -16.59
CA ASP A 35 -7.15 11.12 -17.56
C ASP A 35 -5.87 11.85 -17.97
N SER A 36 -5.92 13.17 -18.21
CA SER A 36 -4.72 13.94 -18.53
C SER A 36 -3.66 13.95 -17.42
N ASN A 37 -4.05 13.68 -16.17
CA ASN A 37 -3.14 13.54 -15.04
C ASN A 37 -2.64 12.10 -14.87
N LEU A 38 -3.50 11.10 -15.13
CA LEU A 38 -3.13 9.68 -15.04
C LEU A 38 -2.11 9.23 -16.10
N TYR A 39 -1.98 9.94 -17.22
CA TYR A 39 -0.97 9.68 -18.26
C TYR A 39 0.43 10.27 -17.98
N ARG A 40 0.70 10.76 -16.76
CA ARG A 40 2.03 11.23 -16.39
C ARG A 40 2.93 10.04 -16.04
N GLU A 41 4.23 10.13 -16.37
CA GLU A 41 5.21 9.06 -16.08
C GLU A 41 5.36 8.76 -14.58
N HIS A 42 5.22 9.78 -13.72
CA HIS A 42 5.30 9.62 -12.27
C HIS A 42 4.07 10.23 -11.61
N ILE A 43 3.20 9.36 -11.12
CA ILE A 43 2.00 9.73 -10.38
C ILE A 43 2.12 9.13 -8.98
N LEU A 44 1.95 9.96 -7.97
CA LEU A 44 1.98 9.54 -6.57
C LEU A 44 0.79 8.61 -6.25
N PRO A 45 0.95 7.67 -5.30
CA PRO A 45 -0.14 6.82 -4.83
C PRO A 45 -1.38 7.60 -4.38
N SER A 46 -1.20 8.71 -3.67
CA SER A 46 -2.28 9.61 -3.26
C SER A 46 -3.00 10.23 -4.46
N GLU A 47 -2.27 10.74 -5.45
CA GLU A 47 -2.85 11.31 -6.66
C GLU A 47 -3.69 10.29 -7.43
N LYS A 48 -3.21 9.05 -7.57
CA LYS A 48 -3.98 7.95 -8.18
C LYS A 48 -5.24 7.63 -7.40
N ALA A 49 -5.16 7.61 -6.06
CA ALA A 49 -6.30 7.34 -5.20
C ALA A 49 -7.43 8.34 -5.43
N PHE A 50 -7.14 9.64 -5.38
CA PHE A 50 -8.13 10.69 -5.60
C PHE A 50 -8.60 10.75 -7.05
N ALA A 51 -7.73 10.49 -8.04
CA ALA A 51 -8.09 10.43 -9.44
C ALA A 51 -9.10 9.30 -9.71
N TYR A 52 -8.84 8.09 -9.22
CA TYR A 52 -9.76 6.97 -9.39
C TYR A 52 -11.08 7.17 -8.63
N LYS A 53 -11.04 7.77 -7.43
CA LYS A 53 -12.25 8.13 -6.70
C LYS A 53 -13.11 9.09 -7.49
N LEU A 54 -12.54 10.20 -7.97
CA LEU A 54 -13.28 11.18 -8.76
C LEU A 54 -13.87 10.57 -10.04
N LYS A 55 -13.08 9.76 -10.77
CA LYS A 55 -13.53 9.06 -11.97
C LYS A 55 -14.68 8.09 -11.66
N ALA A 56 -14.58 7.33 -10.57
CA ALA A 56 -15.63 6.40 -10.15
C ALA A 56 -16.93 7.14 -9.73
N ASP A 57 -16.82 8.26 -9.04
CA ASP A 57 -17.97 9.08 -8.64
C ASP A 57 -18.68 9.66 -9.86
N VAL A 58 -17.95 10.19 -10.85
CA VAL A 58 -18.52 10.70 -12.09
C VAL A 58 -19.23 9.59 -12.90
N LEU A 59 -18.59 8.43 -13.07
CA LEU A 59 -19.19 7.30 -13.76
C LEU A 59 -20.45 6.77 -13.05
N LYS A 60 -20.48 6.80 -11.72
CA LYS A 60 -21.66 6.47 -10.94
C LYS A 60 -22.81 7.43 -11.18
N HIS A 61 -22.54 8.74 -11.25
CA HIS A 61 -23.55 9.75 -11.58
C HIS A 61 -24.12 9.59 -12.99
N GLN A 62 -23.28 9.27 -13.98
CA GLN A 62 -23.72 8.99 -15.34
C GLN A 62 -24.61 7.75 -15.42
N GLY A 63 -24.28 6.68 -14.68
CA GLY A 63 -25.09 5.46 -14.59
C GLY A 63 -26.48 5.67 -13.96
N GLN A 64 -26.61 6.61 -13.03
CA GLN A 64 -27.92 6.95 -12.43
C GLN A 64 -28.84 7.72 -13.39
N ARG A 65 -28.30 8.41 -14.37
CA ARG A 65 -29.09 9.13 -15.40
C ARG A 65 -29.67 8.21 -16.47
N THR A 66 -29.20 6.96 -16.58
CA THR A 66 -29.64 5.97 -17.56
C THR A 66 -30.43 4.84 -16.92
N ASP A 67 -31.47 5.12 -16.11
CA ASP A 67 -32.49 4.20 -15.59
C ASP A 67 -32.06 2.74 -15.22
N ILE A 68 -30.77 2.51 -14.92
CA ILE A 68 -30.29 1.23 -14.48
C ILE A 68 -30.48 1.12 -12.96
N THR A 69 -31.60 0.57 -12.61
CA THR A 69 -32.11 0.31 -11.28
C THR A 69 -31.23 -0.67 -10.47
N SER A 70 -30.16 -0.25 -9.87
CA SER A 70 -29.74 -0.66 -8.52
C SER A 70 -28.45 0.03 -8.09
N GLU A 71 -28.50 0.69 -6.93
CA GLU A 71 -27.38 1.34 -6.26
C GLU A 71 -26.17 0.40 -6.01
N GLN A 72 -26.38 -0.91 -6.06
CA GLN A 72 -25.31 -1.90 -5.84
C GLN A 72 -24.53 -2.30 -7.11
N ILE A 73 -25.10 -2.10 -8.30
CA ILE A 73 -24.48 -2.48 -9.57
C ILE A 73 -23.60 -1.35 -10.12
N ALA A 74 -24.00 -0.11 -9.96
CA ALA A 74 -23.27 1.07 -10.49
C ALA A 74 -21.83 1.20 -9.94
N PRO A 75 -21.53 1.01 -8.64
CA PRO A 75 -20.15 1.09 -8.14
C PRO A 75 -19.25 -0.06 -8.62
N LYS A 76 -19.82 -1.23 -8.87
CA LYS A 76 -19.05 -2.37 -9.42
C LYS A 76 -18.68 -2.12 -10.88
N LEU A 77 -19.61 -1.59 -11.66
CA LEU A 77 -19.38 -1.29 -13.07
C LEU A 77 -18.33 -0.20 -13.26
N SER A 78 -18.36 0.88 -12.48
CA SER A 78 -17.39 1.98 -12.60
C SER A 78 -15.96 1.56 -12.32
N THR A 79 -15.71 0.71 -11.31
CA THR A 79 -14.35 0.20 -11.01
C THR A 79 -13.84 -0.81 -12.06
N GLU A 80 -14.74 -1.55 -12.70
CA GLU A 80 -14.40 -2.43 -13.83
C GLU A 80 -13.99 -1.62 -15.05
N VAL A 81 -14.78 -0.62 -15.43
CA VAL A 81 -14.49 0.28 -16.56
C VAL A 81 -13.13 0.99 -16.35
N ILE A 82 -12.88 1.53 -15.16
CA ILE A 82 -11.58 2.15 -14.85
C ILE A 82 -10.46 1.13 -14.96
N GLY A 83 -10.64 -0.08 -14.42
CA GLY A 83 -9.64 -1.13 -14.48
C GLY A 83 -9.28 -1.53 -15.91
N GLU A 84 -10.26 -1.70 -16.77
CA GLU A 84 -10.06 -1.98 -18.20
C GLU A 84 -9.31 -0.85 -18.92
N GLN A 85 -9.67 0.40 -18.67
CA GLN A 85 -9.02 1.56 -19.27
C GLN A 85 -7.55 1.72 -18.85
N GLU A 86 -7.25 1.43 -17.59
CA GLU A 86 -5.91 1.58 -17.01
C GLU A 86 -5.07 0.29 -17.12
N GLY A 87 -5.63 -0.80 -17.63
CA GLY A 87 -4.93 -2.09 -17.73
C GLY A 87 -4.64 -2.74 -16.38
N ILE A 88 -5.44 -2.45 -15.36
CA ILE A 88 -5.29 -2.98 -13.99
C ILE A 88 -6.57 -3.70 -13.53
N SER A 89 -6.48 -4.53 -12.49
CA SER A 89 -7.65 -5.20 -11.96
C SER A 89 -8.60 -4.23 -11.25
N LYS A 90 -9.92 -4.52 -11.27
CA LYS A 90 -10.91 -3.76 -10.49
C LYS A 90 -10.59 -3.71 -9.00
N ASP A 91 -9.97 -4.75 -8.47
CA ASP A 91 -9.60 -4.79 -7.06
C ASP A 91 -8.43 -3.87 -6.76
N THR A 92 -7.51 -3.69 -7.72
CA THR A 92 -6.46 -2.67 -7.62
C THR A 92 -7.05 -1.27 -7.61
N VAL A 93 -8.04 -0.98 -8.47
CA VAL A 93 -8.76 0.31 -8.45
C VAL A 93 -9.42 0.56 -7.10
N LYS A 94 -10.14 -0.44 -6.54
CA LYS A 94 -10.77 -0.33 -5.21
C LYS A 94 -9.75 -0.06 -4.11
N ARG A 95 -8.58 -0.72 -4.16
CA ARG A 95 -7.50 -0.50 -3.21
C ARG A 95 -6.99 0.94 -3.25
N TYR A 96 -6.78 1.50 -4.43
CA TYR A 96 -6.41 2.91 -4.56
C TYR A 96 -7.51 3.83 -4.02
N ILE A 97 -8.77 3.62 -4.42
CA ILE A 97 -9.89 4.43 -3.91
C ILE A 97 -9.96 4.34 -2.37
N ARG A 98 -9.68 3.17 -1.79
CA ARG A 98 -9.68 3.00 -0.34
C ARG A 98 -8.65 3.90 0.37
N LEU A 99 -7.51 4.21 -0.25
CA LEU A 99 -6.52 5.11 0.34
C LEU A 99 -7.03 6.53 0.60
N THR A 100 -8.10 6.96 -0.07
CA THR A 100 -8.70 8.28 0.19
C THR A 100 -9.33 8.42 1.58
N TYR A 101 -9.38 7.36 2.36
CA TYR A 101 -9.81 7.36 3.76
C TYR A 101 -8.64 7.43 4.76
N LEU A 102 -7.41 7.53 4.25
CA LEU A 102 -6.24 7.78 5.09
C LEU A 102 -6.17 9.27 5.45
N ILE A 103 -5.64 9.55 6.62
CA ILE A 103 -5.27 10.91 7.01
C ILE A 103 -4.10 11.40 6.15
N PRO A 104 -3.96 12.73 5.95
CA PRO A 104 -2.94 13.29 5.05
C PRO A 104 -1.52 12.82 5.35
N GLU A 105 -1.16 12.71 6.62
CA GLU A 105 0.17 12.33 7.08
C GLU A 105 0.53 10.88 6.67
N PHE A 106 -0.46 9.98 6.58
CA PHE A 106 -0.26 8.63 6.04
C PHE A 106 -0.07 8.64 4.53
N LEU A 107 -0.82 9.48 3.82
CA LEU A 107 -0.66 9.64 2.37
C LEU A 107 0.72 10.19 2.01
N GLU A 108 1.23 11.18 2.77
CA GLU A 108 2.58 11.72 2.59
C GLU A 108 3.64 10.61 2.71
N LYS A 109 3.59 9.80 3.78
CA LYS A 109 4.51 8.67 3.96
C LYS A 109 4.41 7.60 2.86
N MET A 110 3.24 7.40 2.30
CA MET A 110 3.07 6.53 1.15
C MET A 110 3.66 7.12 -0.13
N ASP A 111 3.52 8.42 -0.35
CA ASP A 111 4.06 9.14 -1.50
C ASP A 111 5.60 9.22 -1.44
N GLU A 112 6.17 9.26 -0.25
CA GLU A 112 7.60 9.15 0.02
C GLU A 112 8.13 7.71 -0.13
N GLY A 113 7.25 6.72 -0.25
CA GLY A 113 7.60 5.31 -0.38
C GLY A 113 7.95 4.60 0.93
N GLU A 114 7.75 5.25 2.08
CA GLU A 114 7.99 4.66 3.40
C GLU A 114 6.96 3.59 3.76
N ILE A 115 5.74 3.74 3.28
CA ILE A 115 4.61 2.82 3.55
C ILE A 115 4.12 2.20 2.25
N ALA A 116 4.07 0.87 2.22
CA ALA A 116 3.59 0.12 1.06
C ALA A 116 2.06 0.28 0.88
N LEU A 117 1.59 0.24 -0.38
CA LEU A 117 0.17 0.31 -0.73
C LEU A 117 -0.71 -0.66 0.08
N SER A 118 -0.25 -1.90 0.25
CA SER A 118 -1.01 -2.93 0.99
C SER A 118 -1.20 -2.59 2.46
N VAL A 119 -0.22 -1.94 3.07
CA VAL A 119 -0.28 -1.47 4.45
C VAL A 119 -1.26 -0.30 4.56
N GLY A 120 -1.14 0.69 3.67
CA GLY A 120 -2.07 1.83 3.62
C GLY A 120 -3.52 1.40 3.46
N VAL A 121 -3.79 0.39 2.63
CA VAL A 121 -5.15 -0.16 2.47
C VAL A 121 -5.69 -0.73 3.78
N GLU A 122 -4.91 -1.50 4.54
CA GLU A 122 -5.36 -2.04 5.82
C GLU A 122 -5.57 -0.93 6.87
N VAL A 123 -4.65 0.03 6.96
CA VAL A 123 -4.76 1.16 7.89
C VAL A 123 -5.96 2.06 7.55
N SER A 124 -6.33 2.19 6.28
CA SER A 124 -7.46 3.00 5.86
C SER A 124 -8.83 2.53 6.40
N PHE A 125 -8.91 1.32 6.96
CA PHE A 125 -10.14 0.84 7.62
C PHE A 125 -10.27 1.33 9.06
N LEU A 126 -9.19 1.79 9.67
CA LEU A 126 -9.19 2.37 11.01
C LEU A 126 -9.79 3.77 10.98
N ASP A 127 -10.35 4.20 12.11
CA ASP A 127 -10.79 5.58 12.28
C ASP A 127 -9.58 6.55 12.33
N GLU A 128 -9.84 7.84 12.18
CA GLU A 128 -8.78 8.86 12.15
C GLU A 128 -7.94 8.90 13.43
N GLN A 129 -8.56 8.64 14.59
CA GLN A 129 -7.85 8.63 15.86
C GLN A 129 -6.88 7.46 15.93
N SER A 130 -7.32 6.26 15.59
CA SER A 130 -6.47 5.07 15.54
C SER A 130 -5.35 5.20 14.50
N GLN A 131 -5.63 5.84 13.35
CA GLN A 131 -4.58 6.15 12.36
C GLN A 131 -3.51 7.07 12.95
N ARG A 132 -3.88 8.12 13.69
CA ARG A 132 -2.92 9.02 14.36
C ARG A 132 -2.08 8.28 15.41
N GLU A 133 -2.71 7.40 16.19
CA GLU A 133 -2.02 6.57 17.18
C GLU A 133 -1.00 5.61 16.51
N VAL A 134 -1.35 5.03 15.37
CA VAL A 134 -0.39 4.21 14.59
C VAL A 134 0.79 5.04 14.13
N LEU A 135 0.59 6.29 13.65
CA LEU A 135 1.68 7.19 13.27
C LEU A 135 2.56 7.57 14.46
N GLU A 136 1.98 7.83 15.61
CA GLU A 136 2.72 8.09 16.84
C GLU A 136 3.61 6.90 17.21
N GLN A 137 3.06 5.68 17.12
CA GLN A 137 3.85 4.47 17.36
C GLN A 137 4.93 4.25 16.28
N CYS A 138 4.71 4.68 15.05
CA CYS A 138 5.76 4.69 14.03
C CYS A 138 6.92 5.60 14.43
N ALA A 139 6.64 6.79 14.95
CA ALA A 139 7.66 7.72 15.40
C ALA A 139 8.41 7.22 16.65
N ILE A 140 7.70 6.63 17.62
CA ILE A 140 8.29 6.09 18.85
C ILE A 140 9.24 4.92 18.54
N ASN A 141 8.83 4.01 17.64
CA ASN A 141 9.58 2.79 17.34
C ASN A 141 10.53 2.93 16.16
N ASP A 142 10.61 4.12 15.55
CA ASP A 142 11.36 4.40 14.30
C ASP A 142 11.11 3.33 13.23
N CYS A 143 9.84 2.97 13.04
CA CYS A 143 9.47 1.93 12.09
C CYS A 143 8.05 2.08 11.58
N THR A 144 7.81 1.74 10.31
CA THR A 144 6.47 1.66 9.71
C THR A 144 5.85 0.27 9.94
N PRO A 145 4.50 0.13 10.03
CA PRO A 145 3.87 -1.17 10.23
C PRO A 145 4.12 -2.11 9.05
N SER A 146 4.30 -3.39 9.35
CA SER A 146 4.25 -4.44 8.34
C SER A 146 2.80 -4.73 7.92
N TYR A 147 2.62 -5.40 6.77
CA TYR A 147 1.28 -5.83 6.35
C TYR A 147 0.57 -6.68 7.43
N SER A 148 1.28 -7.60 8.06
CA SER A 148 0.71 -8.44 9.12
C SER A 148 0.26 -7.64 10.34
N GLN A 149 1.02 -6.61 10.74
CA GLN A 149 0.66 -5.72 11.83
C GLN A 149 -0.57 -4.88 11.47
N ALA A 150 -0.59 -4.26 10.27
CA ALA A 150 -1.72 -3.48 9.78
C ALA A 150 -3.00 -4.32 9.66
N TRP A 151 -2.90 -5.54 9.14
CA TRP A 151 -4.03 -6.47 9.03
C TRP A 151 -4.58 -6.87 10.41
N ARG A 152 -3.73 -7.11 11.40
CA ARG A 152 -4.15 -7.42 12.78
C ARG A 152 -4.85 -6.25 13.44
N MET A 153 -4.36 -5.02 13.24
CA MET A 153 -5.02 -3.80 13.72
C MET A 153 -6.40 -3.64 13.08
N HIS A 154 -6.52 -3.78 11.76
CA HIS A 154 -7.80 -3.76 11.06
C HIS A 154 -8.76 -4.87 11.56
N LYS A 155 -8.26 -6.08 11.80
CA LYS A 155 -9.07 -7.17 12.35
C LYS A 155 -9.58 -6.83 13.76
N ALA A 156 -8.71 -6.32 14.63
CA ALA A 156 -9.08 -5.92 15.99
C ALA A 156 -10.10 -4.77 16.00
N ASP A 157 -9.99 -3.83 15.05
CA ASP A 157 -10.97 -2.75 14.85
C ASP A 157 -12.35 -3.32 14.49
N ARG A 158 -12.42 -4.23 13.52
CA ARG A 158 -13.68 -4.91 13.16
C ARG A 158 -14.32 -5.70 14.30
N GLU A 159 -13.51 -6.22 15.21
CA GLU A 159 -13.96 -6.95 16.39
C GLU A 159 -14.30 -6.02 17.56
N GLY A 160 -14.09 -4.70 17.42
CA GLY A 160 -14.32 -3.70 18.46
C GLY A 160 -13.33 -3.81 19.64
N THR A 161 -12.19 -4.45 19.41
CA THR A 161 -11.16 -4.70 20.44
C THR A 161 -9.90 -3.84 20.27
N LEU A 162 -9.86 -2.99 19.22
CA LEU A 162 -8.73 -2.12 18.97
C LEU A 162 -8.69 -1.02 20.03
N THR A 163 -7.58 -0.95 20.75
CA THR A 163 -7.28 0.08 21.75
C THR A 163 -5.85 0.57 21.53
N THR A 164 -5.50 1.73 22.08
CA THR A 164 -4.13 2.25 22.06
C THR A 164 -3.11 1.22 22.57
N ALA A 165 -3.45 0.48 23.63
CA ALA A 165 -2.59 -0.56 24.16
C ALA A 165 -2.37 -1.73 23.18
N VAL A 166 -3.41 -2.10 22.41
CA VAL A 166 -3.32 -3.13 21.37
C VAL A 166 -2.44 -2.64 20.22
N ILE A 167 -2.61 -1.39 19.77
CA ILE A 167 -1.77 -0.78 18.73
C ILE A 167 -0.30 -0.78 19.18
N GLN A 168 0.00 -0.33 20.40
CA GLN A 168 1.34 -0.33 20.98
C GLN A 168 1.94 -1.73 21.02
N THR A 169 1.17 -2.72 21.49
CA THR A 169 1.63 -4.12 21.56
C THR A 169 1.98 -4.65 20.15
N ILE A 170 1.11 -4.43 19.18
CA ILE A 170 1.33 -4.88 17.80
C ILE A 170 2.55 -4.20 17.17
N MET A 171 2.72 -2.89 17.41
CA MET A 171 3.82 -2.11 16.84
C MET A 171 5.18 -2.39 17.48
N SER A 172 5.21 -2.77 18.77
CA SER A 172 6.43 -3.11 19.50
C SER A 172 6.96 -4.51 19.18
N GLU A 173 6.18 -5.37 18.50
CA GLU A 173 6.62 -6.71 18.14
C GLU A 173 7.75 -6.67 17.10
N GLU A 174 8.79 -7.49 17.30
CA GLU A 174 9.83 -7.69 16.28
C GLU A 174 9.23 -8.19 14.96
N LYS A 175 9.48 -7.47 13.88
CA LYS A 175 9.04 -7.90 12.55
C LYS A 175 9.76 -9.19 12.15
N ALA A 176 9.05 -10.08 11.46
CA ALA A 176 9.59 -11.36 10.99
C ALA A 176 10.85 -11.22 10.11
N ASN A 177 11.01 -10.08 9.41
CA ASN A 177 12.19 -9.75 8.59
C ASN A 177 13.34 -9.12 9.39
N GLN A 178 13.12 -8.66 10.61
CA GLN A 178 14.16 -8.12 11.50
C GLN A 178 14.83 -9.22 12.34
N LYS A 179 14.20 -10.40 12.44
CA LYS A 179 14.84 -11.56 13.06
C LYS A 179 16.06 -11.94 12.25
N ALA A 180 17.22 -11.87 12.89
CA ALA A 180 18.46 -12.33 12.29
C ALA A 180 18.29 -13.79 11.82
N ARG A 181 18.31 -14.01 10.51
CA ARG A 181 18.20 -15.36 9.93
C ARG A 181 19.47 -15.68 9.16
N LEU A 182 20.16 -16.72 9.59
CA LEU A 182 21.26 -17.27 8.82
C LEU A 182 20.68 -18.11 7.68
N LYS A 183 20.77 -17.62 6.43
CA LYS A 183 20.37 -18.36 5.23
C LYS A 183 21.58 -19.11 4.71
N ILE A 184 21.62 -20.42 4.90
CA ILE A 184 22.63 -21.29 4.30
C ILE A 184 21.98 -22.00 3.09
N PRO A 185 22.48 -21.79 1.84
CA PRO A 185 21.97 -22.53 0.69
C PRO A 185 22.03 -24.04 0.94
N MET A 186 20.94 -24.73 0.72
CA MET A 186 20.82 -26.18 0.96
C MET A 186 21.89 -26.98 0.21
N GLU A 187 22.27 -26.56 -1.00
CA GLU A 187 23.34 -27.16 -1.82
C GLU A 187 24.68 -27.21 -1.10
N ARG A 188 25.00 -26.22 -0.27
CA ARG A 188 26.27 -26.16 0.48
C ARG A 188 26.35 -27.16 1.62
N ILE A 189 25.22 -27.50 2.24
CA ILE A 189 25.19 -28.36 3.44
C ILE A 189 24.67 -29.76 3.12
N ARG A 190 23.87 -29.94 2.06
CA ARG A 190 23.21 -31.18 1.72
C ARG A 190 24.18 -32.36 1.57
N LYS A 191 25.37 -32.14 1.02
CA LYS A 191 26.41 -33.15 0.82
C LYS A 191 26.96 -33.76 2.12
N TYR A 192 26.73 -33.13 3.25
CA TYR A 192 27.19 -33.64 4.56
C TYR A 192 26.12 -34.43 5.32
N PHE A 193 24.92 -34.58 4.75
CA PHE A 193 23.79 -35.25 5.39
C PHE A 193 23.22 -36.35 4.48
N PRO A 194 22.67 -37.44 5.07
CA PRO A 194 22.00 -38.49 4.31
C PRO A 194 20.87 -37.93 3.44
N GLN A 195 20.63 -38.57 2.30
CA GLN A 195 19.57 -38.14 1.38
C GLN A 195 18.16 -38.25 1.99
N SER A 196 17.98 -39.11 2.98
CA SER A 196 16.72 -39.32 3.70
C SER A 196 16.37 -38.19 4.67
N TYR A 197 17.33 -37.30 5.01
CA TYR A 197 17.06 -36.21 5.98
C TYR A 197 16.19 -35.14 5.35
N THR A 198 15.14 -34.73 6.08
CA THR A 198 14.33 -33.56 5.78
C THR A 198 15.08 -32.27 6.11
N ALA A 199 14.62 -31.14 5.59
CA ALA A 199 15.22 -29.82 5.89
C ALA A 199 15.23 -29.52 7.41
N ALA A 200 14.17 -29.85 8.12
CA ALA A 200 14.08 -29.67 9.58
C ALA A 200 15.11 -30.56 10.33
N GLN A 201 15.29 -31.79 9.91
CA GLN A 201 16.29 -32.70 10.50
C GLN A 201 17.72 -32.21 10.26
N ILE A 202 18.00 -31.59 9.12
CA ILE A 202 19.29 -30.97 8.81
C ILE A 202 19.50 -29.76 9.71
N GLU A 203 18.49 -28.90 9.90
CA GLU A 203 18.54 -27.75 10.79
C GLU A 203 18.86 -28.17 12.23
N ASP A 204 18.12 -29.12 12.78
CA ASP A 204 18.37 -29.68 14.13
C ASP A 204 19.78 -30.26 14.27
N ALA A 205 20.26 -30.96 13.26
CA ALA A 205 21.59 -31.54 13.28
C ALA A 205 22.69 -30.45 13.25
N VAL A 206 22.50 -29.39 12.48
CA VAL A 206 23.42 -28.23 12.44
C VAL A 206 23.47 -27.56 13.80
N VAL A 207 22.32 -27.30 14.45
CA VAL A 207 22.27 -26.72 15.80
C VAL A 207 23.04 -27.57 16.78
N LYS A 208 22.82 -28.88 16.82
CA LYS A 208 23.54 -29.82 17.71
C LYS A 208 25.05 -29.82 17.43
N LEU A 209 25.48 -29.68 16.20
CA LEU A 209 26.91 -29.58 15.85
C LEU A 209 27.51 -28.28 16.41
N CYS A 210 26.80 -27.16 16.28
CA CYS A 210 27.23 -25.87 16.81
C CYS A 210 27.32 -25.88 18.34
N GLU A 211 26.35 -26.47 19.04
CA GLU A 211 26.36 -26.62 20.50
C GLU A 211 27.56 -27.45 20.97
N ARG A 212 27.86 -28.54 20.24
CA ARG A 212 29.00 -29.39 20.59
C ARG A 212 30.34 -28.69 20.36
N ASP A 213 30.45 -27.90 19.27
CA ASP A 213 31.66 -27.13 19.01
C ASP A 213 31.85 -26.01 20.04
N TYR A 214 30.75 -25.33 20.42
CA TYR A 214 30.76 -24.34 21.48
C TYR A 214 31.27 -24.89 22.79
N ARG A 215 30.75 -26.05 23.27
CA ARG A 215 31.22 -26.72 24.50
C ARG A 215 32.71 -27.06 24.43
N ARG A 216 33.18 -27.58 23.31
CA ARG A 216 34.61 -27.90 23.09
C ARG A 216 35.52 -26.68 23.16
N ARG A 217 35.08 -25.52 22.72
CA ARG A 217 35.84 -24.27 22.81
C ARG A 217 35.89 -23.79 24.27
N THR A 218 34.75 -23.80 24.95
CA THR A 218 34.65 -23.34 26.33
C THR A 218 35.46 -24.24 27.29
N ASP A 219 35.52 -25.55 27.02
CA ASP A 219 36.33 -26.49 27.81
C ASP A 219 37.84 -26.37 27.57
N ARG A 220 38.26 -25.76 26.43
CA ARG A 220 39.68 -25.50 26.13
C ARG A 220 40.19 -24.18 26.73
N GLU A 221 39.28 -23.27 27.05
CA GLU A 221 39.60 -21.96 27.67
C GLU A 221 39.60 -22.01 29.20
N ARG A 222 39.24 -23.15 29.79
CA ARG A 222 39.39 -23.45 31.24
C ARG A 222 40.61 -24.32 31.52
#